data_c36b2f57de17a2b64b6ca9ec9f32a855
#
_entry.id   c36b2f57de17a2b64b6ca9ec9f32a855
#
_cell.length_a   1.000
_cell.length_b   1.000
_cell.length_c   1.000
_cell.angle_alpha   90.00
_cell.angle_beta   90.00
_cell.angle_gamma   90.00
#
_symmetry.space_group_name_H-M   'P 1'
#
loop_
_entity.id
_entity.type
_entity.pdbx_description
1 polymer ?
#
loop_
_entity_poly.entity_id
_entity_poly.type
_entity_poly.pdbx_seq_one_letter_code
_entity_poly.pdbx_strand_id
1 'polypeptide(L)'
;MLSFDITDRHIRIIRGTEANNKIKVSAAAAIDLEEGLIVNGHIKDIPKIATIINEELKNKKMADKEAVISISSNLVIFKELHIPKAKGAQLLSMVQNQMQHTMGIADDYSISYTIAGEIEEDGVAALKILATACPFEVVDCFRKVFSMLGIGLRSVAVACNTISRLIISDPKMKAKMPMLLVQIDPNFVSLNLYENNQLTFSRFASIDPVDYDNSEDYIYEAVTENISRMFQFQRSRNPEDPIKNVVFYGDTTEYIRLTNALESLDIVTSLLGVPNNVGGYENFEFQAYANAIGAMLRSNKDSERINLIETDATSGRSAAGASFVVTVAVAALASIALVAGITLGANVVKSQYEDDTATIQAWLDSPETAQKTAAVDTAQAKLDKVNSFRSSLEEAKGYFDSLPVFTTEVKTTLEENFKGTDAKILSYTYSNGEITLQCRADDNQTPAKVVTNFVDQDAFSNITYTGYSSSSDKDSVKEVYDFTIFVQIKEVVPEETTEEAE
;
A
#
# COMPACT_ATOMS: atom_id res chain seq x y z
N MET A 1 -10.30 -15.60 -18.95
CA MET A 1 -9.94 -14.40 -18.20
C MET A 1 -8.52 -14.54 -17.72
N LEU A 2 -7.74 -13.46 -17.73
CA LEU A 2 -6.42 -13.40 -17.12
C LEU A 2 -6.52 -12.98 -15.67
N SER A 3 -5.60 -13.45 -14.84
CA SER A 3 -5.43 -12.98 -13.48
C SER A 3 -3.96 -12.76 -13.18
N PHE A 4 -3.67 -11.64 -12.56
CA PHE A 4 -2.30 -11.20 -12.27
C PHE A 4 -2.14 -11.07 -10.77
N ASP A 5 -1.01 -11.55 -10.26
CA ASP A 5 -0.49 -11.15 -8.96
C ASP A 5 0.79 -10.35 -9.21
N ILE A 6 0.80 -9.10 -8.78
CA ILE A 6 1.84 -8.13 -9.11
C ILE A 6 2.48 -7.64 -7.83
N THR A 7 3.78 -7.88 -7.72
CA THR A 7 4.65 -7.39 -6.66
C THR A 7 5.73 -6.48 -7.25
N ASP A 8 6.58 -5.92 -6.43
CA ASP A 8 7.71 -5.09 -6.91
C ASP A 8 8.73 -5.88 -7.72
N ARG A 9 8.82 -7.21 -7.49
CA ARG A 9 9.85 -8.08 -8.10
C ARG A 9 9.29 -9.11 -9.08
N HIS A 10 7.99 -9.40 -9.02
CA HIS A 10 7.40 -10.49 -9.81
C HIS A 10 6.02 -10.11 -10.33
N ILE A 11 5.72 -10.58 -11.54
CA ILE A 11 4.35 -10.66 -12.06
C ILE A 11 4.03 -12.13 -12.29
N ARG A 12 3.08 -12.67 -11.55
CA ARG A 12 2.55 -14.02 -11.73
C ARG A 12 1.22 -13.92 -12.49
N ILE A 13 1.12 -14.65 -13.59
CA ILE A 13 -0.04 -14.56 -14.48
C ILE A 13 -0.65 -15.94 -14.60
N ILE A 14 -1.94 -16.03 -14.42
CA ILE A 14 -2.71 -17.21 -14.77
C ILE A 14 -3.77 -16.87 -15.81
N ARG A 15 -4.06 -17.82 -16.69
CA ARG A 15 -5.24 -17.81 -17.55
C ARG A 15 -6.15 -18.93 -17.12
N GLY A 16 -7.44 -18.64 -16.89
CA GLY A 16 -8.38 -19.63 -16.42
C GLY A 16 -9.82 -19.18 -16.57
N THR A 17 -10.71 -20.03 -16.08
CA THR A 17 -12.14 -19.76 -16.00
C THR A 17 -12.63 -19.98 -14.57
N GLU A 18 -13.55 -19.15 -14.12
CA GLU A 18 -14.29 -19.34 -12.87
C GLU A 18 -15.76 -19.59 -13.19
N ALA A 19 -16.30 -20.65 -12.63
CA ALA A 19 -17.72 -20.95 -12.69
C ALA A 19 -18.17 -21.68 -11.41
N ASN A 20 -19.22 -21.17 -10.78
CA ASN A 20 -19.79 -21.75 -9.55
C ASN A 20 -18.75 -21.97 -8.45
N ASN A 21 -17.91 -20.96 -8.23
CA ASN A 21 -16.84 -20.98 -7.24
C ASN A 21 -15.75 -22.04 -7.48
N LYS A 22 -15.68 -22.58 -8.72
CA LYS A 22 -14.61 -23.47 -9.15
C LYS A 22 -13.73 -22.77 -10.17
N ILE A 23 -12.42 -22.90 -10.00
CA ILE A 23 -11.42 -22.35 -10.91
C ILE A 23 -10.80 -23.49 -11.70
N LYS A 24 -10.69 -23.30 -13.02
CA LYS A 24 -9.91 -24.15 -13.89
C LYS A 24 -8.80 -23.31 -14.53
N VAL A 25 -7.56 -23.53 -14.10
CA VAL A 25 -6.37 -22.89 -14.66
C VAL A 25 -5.99 -23.60 -15.97
N SER A 26 -5.79 -22.85 -17.04
CA SER A 26 -5.41 -23.36 -18.36
C SER A 26 -3.98 -23.05 -18.75
N ALA A 27 -3.38 -21.99 -18.20
CA ALA A 27 -1.99 -21.61 -18.43
C ALA A 27 -1.50 -20.74 -17.28
N ALA A 28 -0.18 -20.77 -17.07
CA ALA A 28 0.52 -19.92 -16.10
C ALA A 28 1.79 -19.36 -16.72
N ALA A 29 2.18 -18.16 -16.28
CA ALA A 29 3.43 -17.50 -16.65
C ALA A 29 3.97 -16.72 -15.46
N ALA A 30 5.27 -16.53 -15.40
CA ALA A 30 5.96 -15.73 -14.41
C ALA A 30 6.92 -14.77 -15.10
N ILE A 31 7.00 -13.56 -14.61
CA ILE A 31 7.92 -12.52 -15.05
C ILE A 31 8.67 -12.05 -13.82
N ASP A 32 9.99 -12.08 -13.87
CA ASP A 32 10.85 -11.46 -12.88
C ASP A 32 11.17 -10.05 -13.35
N LEU A 33 10.97 -9.07 -12.47
CA LEU A 33 11.13 -7.65 -12.77
C LEU A 33 12.49 -7.15 -12.31
N GLU A 34 13.08 -6.29 -13.16
CA GLU A 34 14.23 -5.48 -12.74
C GLU A 34 13.85 -4.58 -11.58
N GLU A 35 14.77 -4.39 -10.65
CA GLU A 35 14.58 -3.49 -9.52
C GLU A 35 14.28 -2.06 -9.97
N GLY A 36 13.36 -1.41 -9.27
CA GLY A 36 12.95 -0.03 -9.55
C GLY A 36 11.88 0.15 -10.62
N LEU A 37 11.44 -0.90 -11.34
CA LEU A 37 10.30 -0.80 -12.27
C LEU A 37 8.97 -0.65 -11.56
N ILE A 38 8.81 -1.35 -10.46
CA ILE A 38 7.71 -1.17 -9.50
C ILE A 38 8.34 -0.95 -8.14
N VAL A 39 7.91 0.09 -7.44
CA VAL A 39 8.40 0.43 -6.10
C VAL A 39 7.21 0.65 -5.19
N ASN A 40 7.07 -0.15 -4.15
CA ASN A 40 5.95 -0.12 -3.22
C ASN A 40 4.58 -0.27 -3.93
N GLY A 41 4.53 -1.08 -4.98
CA GLY A 41 3.34 -1.28 -5.81
C GLY A 41 3.08 -0.16 -6.83
N HIS A 42 3.86 0.93 -6.83
CA HIS A 42 3.73 2.02 -7.79
C HIS A 42 4.62 1.75 -9.01
N ILE A 43 4.02 1.68 -10.20
CA ILE A 43 4.72 1.46 -11.46
C ILE A 43 5.44 2.74 -11.88
N LYS A 44 6.77 2.69 -12.01
CA LYS A 44 7.60 3.83 -12.41
C LYS A 44 7.69 3.99 -13.92
N ASP A 45 7.60 2.91 -14.68
CA ASP A 45 7.64 2.91 -16.15
C ASP A 45 6.47 2.10 -16.71
N ILE A 46 5.34 2.77 -16.91
CA ILE A 46 4.10 2.15 -17.42
C ILE A 46 4.30 1.52 -18.80
N PRO A 47 4.91 2.20 -19.81
CA PRO A 47 5.16 1.62 -21.11
C PRO A 47 6.04 0.37 -21.06
N LYS A 48 7.10 0.37 -20.24
CA LYS A 48 8.01 -0.77 -20.10
C LYS A 48 7.29 -1.98 -19.52
N ILE A 49 6.51 -1.78 -18.43
CA ILE A 49 5.71 -2.86 -17.83
C ILE A 49 4.67 -3.41 -18.81
N ALA A 50 3.97 -2.54 -19.54
CA ALA A 50 3.01 -2.99 -20.56
C ALA A 50 3.69 -3.82 -21.66
N THR A 51 4.88 -3.42 -22.10
CA THR A 51 5.66 -4.16 -23.13
C THR A 51 6.05 -5.54 -22.60
N ILE A 52 6.63 -5.62 -21.41
CA ILE A 52 7.07 -6.88 -20.79
C ILE A 52 5.88 -7.85 -20.64
N ILE A 53 4.75 -7.37 -20.13
CA ILE A 53 3.52 -8.19 -20.01
C ILE A 53 3.04 -8.68 -21.37
N ASN A 54 2.99 -7.78 -22.38
CA ASN A 54 2.53 -8.13 -23.73
C ASN A 54 3.39 -9.20 -24.39
N GLU A 55 4.71 -9.11 -24.24
CA GLU A 55 5.66 -10.09 -24.76
C GLU A 55 5.45 -11.46 -24.11
N GLU A 56 5.32 -11.52 -22.79
CA GLU A 56 5.10 -12.77 -22.07
C GLU A 56 3.74 -13.40 -22.42
N LEU A 57 2.67 -12.61 -22.51
CA LEU A 57 1.37 -13.09 -22.94
C LEU A 57 1.38 -13.68 -24.36
N LYS A 58 2.16 -13.07 -25.29
CA LYS A 58 2.36 -13.58 -26.65
C LYS A 58 3.18 -14.88 -26.64
N ASN A 59 4.29 -14.89 -25.91
CA ASN A 59 5.18 -16.05 -25.83
C ASN A 59 4.45 -17.28 -25.27
N LYS A 60 3.62 -17.10 -24.24
CA LYS A 60 2.84 -18.17 -23.61
C LYS A 60 1.48 -18.41 -24.26
N LYS A 61 1.12 -17.65 -25.33
CA LYS A 61 -0.18 -17.74 -26.01
C LYS A 61 -1.38 -17.55 -25.07
N MET A 62 -1.25 -16.62 -24.13
CA MET A 62 -2.24 -16.35 -23.08
C MET A 62 -3.10 -15.13 -23.45
N ALA A 63 -3.61 -15.05 -24.66
CA ALA A 63 -4.50 -13.95 -25.08
C ALA A 63 -5.86 -14.02 -24.37
N ASP A 64 -6.30 -12.89 -23.84
CA ASP A 64 -7.67 -12.70 -23.32
C ASP A 64 -8.04 -11.21 -23.35
N LYS A 65 -9.33 -10.89 -23.24
CA LYS A 65 -9.83 -9.51 -23.31
C LYS A 65 -10.07 -8.90 -21.94
N GLU A 66 -10.02 -9.70 -20.90
CA GLU A 66 -10.36 -9.27 -19.54
C GLU A 66 -9.34 -9.77 -18.53
N ALA A 67 -9.04 -8.94 -17.55
CA ALA A 67 -8.12 -9.24 -16.47
C ALA A 67 -8.66 -8.83 -15.09
N VAL A 68 -8.19 -9.53 -14.06
CA VAL A 68 -8.26 -9.15 -12.65
C VAL A 68 -6.85 -9.09 -12.09
N ILE A 69 -6.63 -8.23 -11.10
CA ILE A 69 -5.30 -8.00 -10.50
C ILE A 69 -5.37 -8.16 -8.99
N SER A 70 -4.36 -8.83 -8.44
CA SER A 70 -3.95 -8.81 -7.05
C SER A 70 -2.68 -7.96 -6.93
N ILE A 71 -2.63 -7.01 -6.02
CA ILE A 71 -1.46 -6.16 -5.77
C ILE A 71 -0.97 -6.32 -4.34
N SER A 72 0.35 -6.27 -4.18
CA SER A 72 1.03 -6.19 -2.88
C SER A 72 1.77 -4.86 -2.78
N SER A 73 1.55 -4.12 -1.69
CA SER A 73 2.18 -2.80 -1.50
C SER A 73 2.22 -2.44 -0.01
N ASN A 74 3.30 -1.81 0.43
CA ASN A 74 3.41 -1.23 1.78
C ASN A 74 2.63 0.08 1.94
N LEU A 75 2.18 0.69 0.84
CA LEU A 75 1.32 1.88 0.87
C LEU A 75 -0.14 1.55 1.21
N VAL A 76 -0.47 0.27 1.30
CA VAL A 76 -1.82 -0.16 1.67
C VAL A 76 -1.99 -0.09 3.19
N ILE A 77 -3.01 0.64 3.62
CA ILE A 77 -3.37 0.82 5.02
C ILE A 77 -4.50 -0.15 5.37
N PHE A 78 -4.31 -0.89 6.46
CA PHE A 78 -5.33 -1.78 7.03
C PHE A 78 -5.81 -1.23 8.36
N LYS A 79 -7.13 -1.20 8.55
CA LYS A 79 -7.72 -0.76 9.81
C LYS A 79 -8.95 -1.59 10.16
N GLU A 80 -8.99 -2.08 11.39
CA GLU A 80 -10.21 -2.63 11.98
C GLU A 80 -11.09 -1.47 12.43
N LEU A 81 -12.35 -1.48 11.99
CA LEU A 81 -13.34 -0.46 12.30
C LEU A 81 -14.59 -1.12 12.89
N HIS A 82 -15.23 -0.44 13.82
CA HIS A 82 -16.56 -0.77 14.32
C HIS A 82 -17.55 0.26 13.76
N ILE A 83 -18.50 -0.21 12.98
CA ILE A 83 -19.43 0.67 12.25
C ILE A 83 -20.86 0.22 12.53
N PRO A 84 -21.79 1.14 12.83
CA PRO A 84 -23.19 0.81 12.96
C PRO A 84 -23.70 0.04 11.74
N LYS A 85 -24.62 -0.90 11.97
CA LYS A 85 -25.11 -1.82 10.94
C LYS A 85 -25.75 -1.05 9.78
N ALA A 86 -25.12 -1.10 8.61
CA ALA A 86 -25.55 -0.48 7.36
C ALA A 86 -25.26 -1.40 6.16
N LYS A 87 -25.75 -1.06 4.96
CA LYS A 87 -25.53 -1.85 3.74
C LYS A 87 -25.21 -0.96 2.55
N GLY A 88 -24.56 -1.55 1.55
CA GLY A 88 -24.35 -0.92 0.23
C GLY A 88 -23.57 0.39 0.31
N ALA A 89 -24.05 1.42 -0.41
CA ALA A 89 -23.38 2.73 -0.50
C ALA A 89 -23.28 3.44 0.86
N GLN A 90 -24.28 3.30 1.72
CA GLN A 90 -24.26 3.88 3.07
C GLN A 90 -23.10 3.29 3.91
N LEU A 91 -22.93 1.98 3.90
CA LEU A 91 -21.84 1.33 4.61
C LEU A 91 -20.49 1.80 4.08
N LEU A 92 -20.33 1.90 2.74
CA LEU A 92 -19.10 2.39 2.13
C LEU A 92 -18.77 3.82 2.60
N SER A 93 -19.75 4.73 2.54
CA SER A 93 -19.54 6.11 2.98
C SER A 93 -19.16 6.20 4.46
N MET A 94 -19.76 5.35 5.32
CA MET A 94 -19.38 5.28 6.73
C MET A 94 -17.95 4.76 6.92
N VAL A 95 -17.54 3.74 6.16
CA VAL A 95 -16.15 3.22 6.17
C VAL A 95 -15.18 4.32 5.72
N GLN A 96 -15.49 5.03 4.61
CA GLN A 96 -14.66 6.12 4.10
C GLN A 96 -14.48 7.23 5.15
N ASN A 97 -15.56 7.74 5.70
CA ASN A 97 -15.53 8.78 6.73
C ASN A 97 -14.73 8.34 7.96
N GLN A 98 -14.92 7.09 8.41
CA GLN A 98 -14.21 6.58 9.58
C GLN A 98 -12.71 6.41 9.31
N MET A 99 -12.34 5.96 8.10
CA MET A 99 -10.93 5.86 7.68
C MET A 99 -10.27 7.24 7.61
N GLN A 100 -10.94 8.24 7.04
CA GLN A 100 -10.46 9.62 7.00
C GLN A 100 -10.23 10.16 8.40
N HIS A 101 -11.23 10.03 9.29
CA HIS A 101 -11.13 10.51 10.67
C HIS A 101 -10.04 9.79 11.49
N THR A 102 -9.91 8.47 11.33
CA THR A 102 -9.04 7.68 12.20
C THR A 102 -7.60 7.63 11.73
N MET A 103 -7.39 7.70 10.40
CA MET A 103 -6.08 7.53 9.77
C MET A 103 -5.56 8.80 9.09
N GLY A 104 -6.37 9.88 9.07
CA GLY A 104 -6.00 11.13 8.42
C GLY A 104 -5.78 11.01 6.90
N ILE A 105 -6.38 9.98 6.26
CA ILE A 105 -6.21 9.78 4.80
C ILE A 105 -7.06 10.80 4.04
N ALA A 106 -6.50 11.32 2.95
CA ALA A 106 -7.20 12.25 2.06
C ALA A 106 -8.16 11.53 1.09
N ASP A 107 -8.89 12.30 0.28
CA ASP A 107 -9.87 11.77 -0.69
C ASP A 107 -9.22 11.03 -1.88
N ASP A 108 -7.89 11.06 -1.99
CA ASP A 108 -7.10 10.41 -3.03
C ASP A 108 -6.81 8.92 -2.78
N TYR A 109 -7.51 8.30 -1.82
CA TYR A 109 -7.42 6.88 -1.55
C TYR A 109 -8.64 6.10 -2.07
N SER A 110 -8.36 4.99 -2.75
CA SER A 110 -9.36 3.96 -3.04
C SER A 110 -9.59 3.09 -1.81
N ILE A 111 -10.83 2.99 -1.36
CA ILE A 111 -11.19 2.26 -0.15
C ILE A 111 -11.96 0.99 -0.50
N SER A 112 -11.55 -0.10 0.12
CA SER A 112 -12.22 -1.39 0.11
C SER A 112 -12.46 -1.89 1.52
N TYR A 113 -13.34 -2.87 1.71
CA TYR A 113 -13.61 -3.45 3.02
C TYR A 113 -14.10 -4.89 2.96
N THR A 114 -13.88 -5.61 4.06
CA THR A 114 -14.48 -6.92 4.33
C THR A 114 -15.18 -6.87 5.69
N ILE A 115 -16.40 -7.38 5.77
CA ILE A 115 -17.12 -7.54 7.04
C ILE A 115 -16.53 -8.75 7.76
N ALA A 116 -15.88 -8.50 8.89
CA ALA A 116 -15.21 -9.50 9.71
C ALA A 116 -16.11 -10.05 10.83
N GLY A 117 -17.35 -9.58 10.96
CA GLY A 117 -18.32 -10.07 11.94
C GLY A 117 -19.35 -9.05 12.34
N GLU A 118 -20.25 -9.49 13.20
CA GLU A 118 -21.20 -8.64 13.90
C GLU A 118 -20.79 -8.60 15.36
N ILE A 119 -20.85 -7.43 15.97
CA ILE A 119 -20.54 -7.19 17.38
C ILE A 119 -21.68 -6.37 18.00
N GLU A 120 -21.76 -6.36 19.31
CA GLU A 120 -22.61 -5.48 20.06
C GLU A 120 -21.73 -4.51 20.86
N GLU A 121 -21.89 -3.21 20.64
CA GLU A 121 -21.14 -2.16 21.30
C GLU A 121 -22.15 -1.20 21.94
N ASP A 122 -22.07 -1.03 23.26
CA ASP A 122 -23.01 -0.23 24.06
C ASP A 122 -24.50 -0.58 23.84
N GLY A 123 -24.81 -1.86 23.59
CA GLY A 123 -26.17 -2.33 23.33
C GLY A 123 -26.68 -2.05 21.90
N VAL A 124 -25.80 -1.60 21.00
CA VAL A 124 -26.12 -1.34 19.59
C VAL A 124 -25.39 -2.35 18.71
N ALA A 125 -26.15 -2.94 17.76
CA ALA A 125 -25.57 -3.86 16.78
C ALA A 125 -24.64 -3.10 15.83
N ALA A 126 -23.38 -3.50 15.79
CA ALA A 126 -22.34 -2.94 14.92
C ALA A 126 -21.70 -4.02 14.06
N LEU A 127 -21.08 -3.61 12.97
CA LEU A 127 -20.27 -4.45 12.11
C LEU A 127 -18.79 -4.25 12.46
N LYS A 128 -18.10 -5.35 12.67
CA LYS A 128 -16.65 -5.40 12.68
C LYS A 128 -16.16 -5.47 11.25
N ILE A 129 -15.39 -4.49 10.81
CA ILE A 129 -14.95 -4.32 9.44
C ILE A 129 -13.43 -4.25 9.39
N LEU A 130 -12.83 -5.01 8.48
CA LEU A 130 -11.46 -4.79 8.06
C LEU A 130 -11.47 -3.89 6.83
N ALA A 131 -11.16 -2.62 7.02
CA ALA A 131 -11.04 -1.63 5.95
C ALA A 131 -9.61 -1.63 5.38
N THR A 132 -9.52 -1.37 4.08
CA THR A 132 -8.27 -1.30 3.33
C THR A 132 -8.29 -0.04 2.50
N ALA A 133 -7.27 0.80 2.61
CA ALA A 133 -7.07 1.98 1.79
C ALA A 133 -5.79 1.87 0.97
N CYS A 134 -5.87 2.22 -0.31
CA CYS A 134 -4.75 2.21 -1.25
C CYS A 134 -4.73 3.55 -1.99
N PRO A 135 -3.57 4.23 -2.12
CA PRO A 135 -3.48 5.47 -2.89
C PRO A 135 -4.04 5.29 -4.31
N PHE A 136 -4.84 6.24 -4.74
CA PHE A 136 -5.47 6.18 -6.06
C PHE A 136 -4.45 6.09 -7.20
N GLU A 137 -3.30 6.77 -7.05
CA GLU A 137 -2.22 6.72 -8.03
C GLU A 137 -1.71 5.30 -8.29
N VAL A 138 -1.58 4.47 -7.25
CA VAL A 138 -1.17 3.07 -7.37
C VAL A 138 -2.18 2.31 -8.23
N VAL A 139 -3.48 2.48 -7.95
CA VAL A 139 -4.56 1.82 -8.70
C VAL A 139 -4.61 2.30 -10.15
N ASP A 140 -4.42 3.61 -10.38
CA ASP A 140 -4.47 4.23 -11.69
C ASP A 140 -3.30 3.83 -12.59
N CYS A 141 -2.11 3.60 -12.04
CA CYS A 141 -0.98 3.05 -12.79
C CYS A 141 -1.33 1.72 -13.44
N PHE A 142 -1.97 0.80 -12.71
CA PHE A 142 -2.43 -0.47 -13.27
C PHE A 142 -3.52 -0.27 -14.32
N ARG A 143 -4.46 0.64 -14.08
CA ARG A 143 -5.49 0.98 -15.07
C ARG A 143 -4.85 1.45 -16.40
N LYS A 144 -3.82 2.28 -16.34
CA LYS A 144 -3.08 2.75 -17.51
C LYS A 144 -2.35 1.61 -18.24
N VAL A 145 -1.64 0.73 -17.52
CA VAL A 145 -0.97 -0.45 -18.11
C VAL A 145 -1.95 -1.32 -18.88
N PHE A 146 -3.09 -1.69 -18.27
CA PHE A 146 -4.06 -2.57 -18.90
C PHE A 146 -4.81 -1.90 -20.05
N SER A 147 -5.00 -0.59 -19.99
CA SER A 147 -5.49 0.20 -21.12
C SER A 147 -4.54 0.15 -22.32
N MET A 148 -3.22 0.28 -22.10
CA MET A 148 -2.22 0.16 -23.16
C MET A 148 -2.17 -1.26 -23.77
N LEU A 149 -2.41 -2.29 -22.96
CA LEU A 149 -2.51 -3.67 -23.41
C LEU A 149 -3.80 -3.96 -24.21
N GLY A 150 -4.80 -3.07 -24.18
CA GLY A 150 -6.12 -3.32 -24.75
C GLY A 150 -6.91 -4.40 -24.00
N ILE A 151 -6.58 -4.64 -22.73
CA ILE A 151 -7.21 -5.63 -21.87
C ILE A 151 -8.12 -4.90 -20.87
N GLY A 152 -9.40 -5.27 -20.83
CA GLY A 152 -10.36 -4.70 -19.89
C GLY A 152 -10.06 -5.12 -18.45
N LEU A 153 -9.70 -4.18 -17.60
CA LEU A 153 -9.44 -4.43 -16.20
C LEU A 153 -10.76 -4.45 -15.41
N ARG A 154 -11.14 -5.63 -14.90
CA ARG A 154 -12.40 -5.84 -14.17
C ARG A 154 -12.29 -5.54 -12.69
N SER A 155 -11.15 -5.86 -12.10
CA SER A 155 -10.93 -5.69 -10.66
C SER A 155 -9.47 -5.50 -10.34
N VAL A 156 -9.20 -4.61 -9.39
CA VAL A 156 -7.93 -4.48 -8.67
C VAL A 156 -8.23 -4.70 -7.20
N ALA A 157 -7.56 -5.65 -6.59
CA ALA A 157 -7.71 -5.95 -5.17
C ALA A 157 -6.35 -6.15 -4.51
N VAL A 158 -6.29 -5.99 -3.20
CA VAL A 158 -5.07 -6.23 -2.43
C VAL A 158 -4.89 -7.72 -2.19
N ALA A 159 -3.64 -8.21 -2.18
CA ALA A 159 -3.29 -9.61 -2.07
C ALA A 159 -3.92 -10.31 -0.84
N CYS A 160 -3.96 -9.66 0.32
CA CYS A 160 -4.61 -10.22 1.51
C CYS A 160 -6.10 -10.51 1.30
N ASN A 161 -6.80 -9.67 0.52
CA ASN A 161 -8.20 -9.88 0.21
C ASN A 161 -8.42 -10.98 -0.83
N THR A 162 -7.53 -11.06 -1.84
CA THR A 162 -7.61 -12.11 -2.87
C THR A 162 -7.32 -13.49 -2.30
N ILE A 163 -6.26 -13.62 -1.52
CA ILE A 163 -5.92 -14.89 -0.88
C ILE A 163 -6.98 -15.33 0.15
N SER A 164 -7.61 -14.37 0.85
CA SER A 164 -8.66 -14.67 1.83
C SER A 164 -9.86 -15.39 1.21
N ARG A 165 -10.25 -15.04 -0.02
CA ARG A 165 -11.31 -15.77 -0.73
C ARG A 165 -10.96 -17.24 -0.91
N LEU A 166 -9.72 -17.51 -1.26
CA LEU A 166 -9.21 -18.87 -1.44
C LEU A 166 -9.23 -19.65 -0.12
N ILE A 167 -8.67 -19.04 0.94
CA ILE A 167 -8.60 -19.63 2.29
C ILE A 167 -9.99 -19.90 2.86
N ILE A 168 -10.89 -18.92 2.77
CA ILE A 168 -12.26 -19.05 3.31
C ILE A 168 -13.11 -20.03 2.47
N SER A 169 -12.77 -20.27 1.22
CA SER A 169 -13.45 -21.26 0.39
C SER A 169 -13.07 -22.73 0.74
N ASP A 170 -11.94 -22.94 1.41
CA ASP A 170 -11.42 -24.29 1.73
C ASP A 170 -11.75 -24.72 3.17
N PRO A 171 -12.58 -25.77 3.37
CA PRO A 171 -12.87 -26.30 4.69
C PRO A 171 -11.62 -26.77 5.47
N LYS A 172 -10.58 -27.23 4.77
CA LYS A 172 -9.33 -27.68 5.41
C LYS A 172 -8.58 -26.49 6.05
N MET A 173 -8.61 -25.34 5.40
CA MET A 173 -8.01 -24.12 5.96
C MET A 173 -8.84 -23.58 7.13
N LYS A 174 -10.16 -23.61 7.03
CA LYS A 174 -11.04 -23.23 8.15
C LYS A 174 -10.79 -24.06 9.42
N ALA A 175 -10.54 -25.34 9.27
CA ALA A 175 -10.27 -26.24 10.39
C ALA A 175 -8.93 -25.94 11.12
N LYS A 176 -8.03 -25.15 10.52
CA LYS A 176 -6.76 -24.73 11.12
C LYS A 176 -6.85 -23.43 11.91
N MET A 177 -7.97 -22.74 11.88
CA MET A 177 -8.11 -21.43 12.55
C MET A 177 -8.27 -21.62 14.07
N PRO A 178 -7.67 -20.77 14.89
CA PRO A 178 -6.89 -19.58 14.52
C PRO A 178 -5.56 -19.93 13.86
N MET A 179 -5.25 -19.30 12.74
CA MET A 179 -4.02 -19.55 11.99
C MET A 179 -3.42 -18.26 11.43
N LEU A 180 -2.11 -18.29 11.28
CA LEU A 180 -1.35 -17.27 10.57
C LEU A 180 -0.99 -17.78 9.18
N LEU A 181 -1.42 -17.08 8.14
CA LEU A 181 -1.01 -17.30 6.76
C LEU A 181 0.12 -16.33 6.42
N VAL A 182 1.25 -16.85 6.01
CA VAL A 182 2.48 -16.08 5.74
C VAL A 182 2.85 -16.20 4.28
N GLN A 183 2.82 -15.08 3.56
CA GLN A 183 3.41 -14.97 2.23
C GLN A 183 4.85 -14.50 2.38
N ILE A 184 5.76 -15.22 1.77
CA ILE A 184 7.16 -14.85 1.69
C ILE A 184 7.49 -14.43 0.26
N ASP A 185 8.19 -13.31 0.13
CA ASP A 185 8.74 -12.80 -1.12
C ASP A 185 10.14 -12.23 -0.81
N PRO A 186 11.08 -12.18 -1.74
CA PRO A 186 12.43 -11.68 -1.48
C PRO A 186 12.52 -10.28 -0.87
N ASN A 187 11.52 -9.43 -1.09
CA ASN A 187 11.51 -8.04 -0.61
C ASN A 187 10.35 -7.69 0.33
N PHE A 188 9.51 -8.66 0.70
CA PHE A 188 8.48 -8.45 1.72
C PHE A 188 7.99 -9.74 2.35
N VAL A 189 7.36 -9.61 3.50
CA VAL A 189 6.52 -10.63 4.12
C VAL A 189 5.12 -10.07 4.35
N SER A 190 4.09 -10.85 4.02
CA SER A 190 2.70 -10.52 4.32
C SER A 190 2.13 -11.56 5.28
N LEU A 191 1.59 -11.08 6.40
CA LEU A 191 1.07 -11.92 7.48
C LEU A 191 -0.42 -11.65 7.64
N ASN A 192 -1.22 -12.68 7.49
CA ASN A 192 -2.67 -12.62 7.53
C ASN A 192 -3.20 -13.52 8.64
N LEU A 193 -3.82 -12.94 9.66
CA LEU A 193 -4.41 -13.65 10.78
C LEU A 193 -5.85 -14.02 10.48
N TYR A 194 -6.17 -15.30 10.57
CA TYR A 194 -7.52 -15.83 10.40
C TYR A 194 -8.05 -16.39 11.70
N GLU A 195 -9.19 -15.87 12.14
CA GLU A 195 -9.95 -16.30 13.31
C GLU A 195 -11.45 -16.36 12.93
N ASN A 196 -12.20 -17.28 13.49
CA ASN A 196 -13.66 -17.40 13.28
C ASN A 196 -14.09 -17.42 11.80
N ASN A 197 -13.33 -18.12 10.97
CA ASN A 197 -13.53 -18.24 9.51
C ASN A 197 -13.41 -16.92 8.72
N GLN A 198 -12.68 -15.94 9.25
CA GLN A 198 -12.52 -14.63 8.64
C GLN A 198 -11.09 -14.13 8.77
N LEU A 199 -10.69 -13.22 7.88
CA LEU A 199 -9.47 -12.41 8.05
C LEU A 199 -9.74 -11.37 9.12
N THR A 200 -8.98 -11.40 10.22
CA THR A 200 -9.14 -10.46 11.33
C THR A 200 -8.04 -9.41 11.39
N PHE A 201 -6.88 -9.72 10.83
CA PHE A 201 -5.78 -8.78 10.76
C PHE A 201 -4.87 -9.11 9.59
N SER A 202 -4.31 -8.06 8.97
CA SER A 202 -3.30 -8.18 7.92
C SER A 202 -2.15 -7.21 8.18
N ARG A 203 -0.93 -7.69 8.00
CA ARG A 203 0.29 -6.89 8.09
C ARG A 203 1.14 -7.16 6.86
N PHE A 204 1.59 -6.10 6.22
CA PHE A 204 2.61 -6.12 5.19
C PHE A 204 3.89 -5.50 5.78
N ALA A 205 5.02 -6.14 5.58
CA ALA A 205 6.32 -5.62 5.99
C ALA A 205 7.32 -5.78 4.84
N SER A 206 7.86 -4.68 4.37
CA SER A 206 8.98 -4.70 3.42
C SER A 206 10.20 -5.33 4.09
N ILE A 207 11.00 -6.02 3.30
CA ILE A 207 12.28 -6.61 3.72
C ILE A 207 13.36 -5.90 2.90
N ASP A 208 14.29 -5.24 3.58
CA ASP A 208 15.50 -4.69 2.99
C ASP A 208 16.70 -5.42 3.60
N PRO A 209 17.60 -6.00 2.80
CA PRO A 209 18.82 -6.63 3.31
C PRO A 209 19.65 -5.72 4.22
N VAL A 210 19.59 -4.41 3.98
CA VAL A 210 20.34 -3.41 4.78
C VAL A 210 19.86 -3.40 6.24
N ASP A 211 18.58 -3.63 6.50
CA ASP A 211 18.00 -3.68 7.85
C ASP A 211 18.52 -4.90 8.65
N TYR A 212 19.15 -5.86 7.97
CA TYR A 212 19.71 -7.11 8.52
C TYR A 212 21.22 -7.21 8.25
N ASP A 213 21.93 -6.10 8.26
CA ASP A 213 23.40 -6.01 8.06
C ASP A 213 23.87 -6.72 6.76
N ASN A 214 23.03 -6.80 5.74
CA ASN A 214 23.24 -7.57 4.51
C ASN A 214 23.57 -9.05 4.77
N SER A 215 23.01 -9.63 5.83
CA SER A 215 23.09 -11.07 6.13
C SER A 215 22.59 -11.91 4.96
N GLU A 216 23.22 -13.04 4.67
CA GLU A 216 22.68 -14.01 3.70
C GLU A 216 21.34 -14.61 4.19
N ASP A 217 21.06 -14.55 5.49
CA ASP A 217 19.87 -15.08 6.15
C ASP A 217 18.76 -14.03 6.34
N TYR A 218 18.88 -12.84 5.73
CA TYR A 218 17.99 -11.70 5.97
C TYR A 218 16.49 -12.05 5.81
N ILE A 219 16.13 -12.90 4.85
CA ILE A 219 14.73 -13.33 4.65
C ILE A 219 14.25 -14.15 5.86
N TYR A 220 15.05 -15.11 6.31
CA TYR A 220 14.72 -15.94 7.47
C TYR A 220 14.57 -15.09 8.73
N GLU A 221 15.49 -14.17 8.98
CA GLU A 221 15.47 -13.27 10.13
C GLU A 221 14.23 -12.37 10.10
N ALA A 222 13.96 -11.72 8.96
CA ALA A 222 12.80 -10.87 8.78
C ALA A 222 11.47 -11.62 8.97
N VAL A 223 11.34 -12.80 8.40
CA VAL A 223 10.13 -13.64 8.53
C VAL A 223 9.92 -14.05 9.97
N THR A 224 10.98 -14.53 10.64
CA THR A 224 10.92 -14.98 12.04
C THR A 224 10.54 -13.85 12.98
N GLU A 225 11.14 -12.68 12.81
CA GLU A 225 10.84 -11.47 13.59
C GLU A 225 9.37 -11.07 13.43
N ASN A 226 8.89 -10.98 12.18
CA ASN A 226 7.51 -10.58 11.91
C ASN A 226 6.48 -11.59 12.40
N ILE A 227 6.76 -12.91 12.32
CA ILE A 227 5.91 -13.94 12.91
C ILE A 227 5.86 -13.79 14.44
N SER A 228 6.99 -13.56 15.09
CA SER A 228 7.07 -13.36 16.55
C SER A 228 6.24 -12.15 17.00
N ARG A 229 6.31 -11.05 16.26
CA ARG A 229 5.48 -9.85 16.50
C ARG A 229 3.98 -10.16 16.35
N MET A 230 3.60 -10.98 15.36
CA MET A 230 2.20 -11.39 15.17
C MET A 230 1.70 -12.29 16.31
N PHE A 231 2.52 -13.19 16.82
CA PHE A 231 2.16 -13.99 17.99
C PHE A 231 1.96 -13.14 19.23
N GLN A 232 2.85 -12.16 19.48
CA GLN A 232 2.68 -11.20 20.59
C GLN A 232 1.40 -10.39 20.45
N PHE A 233 1.14 -9.88 19.25
CA PHE A 233 -0.07 -9.11 18.96
C PHE A 233 -1.34 -9.95 19.21
N GLN A 234 -1.41 -11.16 18.69
CA GLN A 234 -2.58 -12.01 18.84
C GLN A 234 -2.79 -12.44 20.30
N ARG A 235 -1.71 -12.79 21.02
CA ARG A 235 -1.79 -13.15 22.44
C ARG A 235 -2.29 -12.00 23.30
N SER A 236 -1.98 -10.74 22.95
CA SER A 236 -2.48 -9.56 23.68
C SER A 236 -3.98 -9.33 23.46
N ARG A 237 -4.52 -9.76 22.29
CA ARG A 237 -5.94 -9.60 21.94
C ARG A 237 -6.80 -10.79 22.39
N ASN A 238 -6.30 -11.99 22.24
CA ASN A 238 -7.03 -13.22 22.52
C ASN A 238 -6.08 -14.26 23.16
N PRO A 239 -5.78 -14.13 24.46
CA PRO A 239 -4.85 -15.04 25.14
C PRO A 239 -5.41 -16.45 25.31
N GLU A 240 -6.74 -16.65 25.26
CA GLU A 240 -7.39 -17.94 25.48
C GLU A 240 -7.30 -18.87 24.27
N ASP A 241 -7.21 -18.30 23.07
CA ASP A 241 -7.14 -19.09 21.82
C ASP A 241 -5.94 -18.65 20.97
N PRO A 242 -4.71 -19.06 21.34
CA PRO A 242 -3.49 -18.66 20.65
C PRO A 242 -3.38 -19.32 19.27
N ILE A 243 -2.62 -18.67 18.35
CA ILE A 243 -2.26 -19.26 17.06
C ILE A 243 -1.50 -20.57 17.28
N LYS A 244 -1.98 -21.64 16.66
CA LYS A 244 -1.35 -22.97 16.68
C LYS A 244 -0.87 -23.42 15.30
N ASN A 245 -1.35 -22.78 14.26
CA ASN A 245 -1.05 -23.15 12.88
C ASN A 245 -0.45 -21.97 12.13
N VAL A 246 0.66 -22.23 11.43
CA VAL A 246 1.27 -21.29 10.47
C VAL A 246 1.31 -21.95 9.10
N VAL A 247 0.76 -21.26 8.11
CA VAL A 247 0.69 -21.73 6.73
C VAL A 247 1.51 -20.84 5.84
N PHE A 248 2.47 -21.38 5.11
CA PHE A 248 3.37 -20.63 4.24
C PHE A 248 2.98 -20.75 2.77
N TYR A 249 3.18 -19.66 2.01
CA TYR A 249 3.07 -19.63 0.55
C TYR A 249 3.95 -18.52 -0.05
N GLY A 250 4.04 -18.44 -1.36
CA GLY A 250 4.96 -17.57 -2.06
C GLY A 250 6.31 -18.23 -2.28
N ASP A 251 7.40 -17.58 -1.95
CA ASP A 251 8.72 -18.20 -1.93
C ASP A 251 8.85 -19.10 -0.68
N THR A 252 9.05 -20.38 -0.91
CA THR A 252 9.10 -21.39 0.16
C THR A 252 10.51 -21.90 0.42
N THR A 253 11.53 -21.21 -0.05
CA THR A 253 12.95 -21.63 0.09
C THR A 253 13.33 -21.82 1.55
N GLU A 254 12.91 -20.92 2.44
CA GLU A 254 13.20 -20.96 3.88
C GLU A 254 12.24 -21.85 4.70
N TYR A 255 11.29 -22.56 4.05
CA TYR A 255 10.24 -23.30 4.74
C TYR A 255 10.76 -24.29 5.77
N ILE A 256 11.79 -25.08 5.46
CA ILE A 256 12.33 -26.11 6.36
C ILE A 256 12.94 -25.46 7.62
N ARG A 257 13.68 -24.37 7.47
CA ARG A 257 14.30 -23.65 8.59
C ARG A 257 13.26 -23.02 9.50
N LEU A 258 12.25 -22.38 8.88
CA LEU A 258 11.13 -21.77 9.60
C LEU A 258 10.29 -22.81 10.33
N THR A 259 10.05 -23.99 9.72
CA THR A 259 9.35 -25.09 10.34
C THR A 259 10.08 -25.55 11.61
N ASN A 260 11.38 -25.83 11.52
CA ASN A 260 12.18 -26.26 12.67
C ASN A 260 12.16 -25.24 13.83
N ALA A 261 12.22 -23.94 13.49
CA ALA A 261 12.15 -22.87 14.49
C ALA A 261 10.78 -22.82 15.19
N LEU A 262 9.70 -22.95 14.45
CA LEU A 262 8.33 -22.85 14.96
C LEU A 262 7.86 -24.11 15.68
N GLU A 263 8.31 -25.30 15.28
CA GLU A 263 8.03 -26.55 15.99
C GLU A 263 8.57 -26.53 17.43
N SER A 264 9.68 -25.85 17.68
CA SER A 264 10.20 -25.63 19.03
C SER A 264 9.27 -24.83 19.95
N LEU A 265 8.28 -24.14 19.37
CA LEU A 265 7.25 -23.34 20.04
C LEU A 265 5.87 -24.02 20.05
N ASP A 266 5.78 -25.31 19.76
CA ASP A 266 4.53 -26.08 19.61
C ASP A 266 3.61 -25.55 18.50
N ILE A 267 4.16 -24.94 17.45
CA ILE A 267 3.43 -24.44 16.30
C ILE A 267 3.47 -25.46 15.16
N VAL A 268 2.30 -25.81 14.66
CA VAL A 268 2.18 -26.68 13.49
C VAL A 268 2.33 -25.85 12.21
N THR A 269 3.30 -26.23 11.38
CA THR A 269 3.54 -25.56 10.10
C THR A 269 3.03 -26.40 8.93
N SER A 270 2.68 -25.74 7.83
CA SER A 270 2.37 -26.39 6.56
C SER A 270 2.51 -25.42 5.39
N LEU A 271 2.73 -25.96 4.20
CA LEU A 271 2.56 -25.19 2.98
C LEU A 271 1.08 -25.06 2.62
N LEU A 272 0.73 -23.99 1.94
CA LEU A 272 -0.62 -23.79 1.41
C LEU A 272 -0.93 -24.88 0.38
N GLY A 273 -1.87 -25.74 0.72
CA GLY A 273 -2.32 -26.80 -0.16
C GLY A 273 -3.30 -26.29 -1.22
N VAL A 274 -3.45 -27.03 -2.31
CA VAL A 274 -4.40 -26.73 -3.36
C VAL A 274 -5.82 -27.00 -2.88
N PRO A 275 -6.73 -26.00 -2.90
CA PRO A 275 -8.13 -26.21 -2.55
C PRO A 275 -8.85 -27.11 -3.56
N ASN A 276 -9.86 -27.85 -3.09
CA ASN A 276 -10.61 -28.80 -3.94
C ASN A 276 -11.38 -28.13 -5.09
N ASN A 277 -11.58 -26.84 -5.04
CA ASN A 277 -12.26 -26.05 -6.08
C ASN A 277 -11.30 -25.45 -7.12
N VAL A 278 -10.02 -25.78 -7.07
CA VAL A 278 -8.99 -25.35 -8.02
C VAL A 278 -8.45 -26.56 -8.77
N GLY A 279 -8.45 -26.51 -10.10
CA GLY A 279 -7.91 -27.55 -10.97
C GLY A 279 -7.07 -26.99 -12.12
N GLY A 280 -6.35 -27.86 -12.83
CA GLY A 280 -5.51 -27.49 -13.96
C GLY A 280 -4.18 -26.83 -13.57
N TYR A 281 -3.66 -27.13 -12.37
CA TYR A 281 -2.44 -26.53 -11.79
C TYR A 281 -1.19 -27.39 -11.87
N GLU A 282 -1.26 -28.56 -12.49
CA GLU A 282 -0.22 -29.61 -12.44
C GLU A 282 1.12 -29.17 -13.07
N ASN A 283 1.11 -28.13 -13.87
CA ASN A 283 2.28 -27.65 -14.59
C ASN A 283 2.95 -26.42 -13.96
N PHE A 284 2.57 -26.01 -12.73
CA PHE A 284 3.18 -24.88 -12.04
C PHE A 284 3.08 -25.01 -10.52
N GLU A 285 3.93 -24.29 -9.83
CA GLU A 285 3.97 -24.26 -8.36
C GLU A 285 2.79 -23.44 -7.81
N PHE A 286 1.81 -24.11 -7.22
CA PHE A 286 0.57 -23.47 -6.77
C PHE A 286 0.80 -22.31 -5.80
N GLN A 287 1.75 -22.47 -4.85
CA GLN A 287 2.02 -21.49 -3.80
C GLN A 287 2.40 -20.12 -4.40
N ALA A 288 3.19 -20.11 -5.46
CA ALA A 288 3.61 -18.89 -6.13
C ALA A 288 2.47 -18.15 -6.84
N TYR A 289 1.39 -18.86 -7.21
CA TYR A 289 0.27 -18.29 -7.96
C TYR A 289 -1.01 -18.13 -7.12
N ALA A 290 -0.95 -18.40 -5.83
CA ALA A 290 -2.14 -18.46 -4.97
C ALA A 290 -2.96 -17.15 -4.96
N ASN A 291 -2.29 -15.98 -4.93
CA ASN A 291 -2.98 -14.68 -4.99
C ASN A 291 -3.67 -14.48 -6.34
N ALA A 292 -3.01 -14.80 -7.45
CA ALA A 292 -3.61 -14.71 -8.78
C ALA A 292 -4.83 -15.63 -8.93
N ILE A 293 -4.76 -16.83 -8.35
CA ILE A 293 -5.90 -17.77 -8.32
C ILE A 293 -7.03 -17.19 -7.47
N GLY A 294 -6.71 -16.69 -6.27
CA GLY A 294 -7.69 -16.06 -5.37
C GLY A 294 -8.40 -14.87 -5.98
N ALA A 295 -7.69 -14.07 -6.80
CA ALA A 295 -8.25 -12.92 -7.50
C ALA A 295 -9.32 -13.31 -8.55
N MET A 296 -9.29 -14.54 -9.07
CA MET A 296 -10.33 -15.04 -9.99
C MET A 296 -11.65 -15.38 -9.31
N LEU A 297 -11.64 -15.71 -8.01
CA LEU A 297 -12.85 -16.01 -7.26
C LEU A 297 -13.74 -14.78 -7.16
N ARG A 298 -15.02 -14.98 -7.37
CA ARG A 298 -16.00 -13.88 -7.27
C ARG A 298 -16.12 -13.40 -5.84
N SER A 299 -16.25 -12.08 -5.68
CA SER A 299 -16.52 -11.48 -4.37
C SER A 299 -17.94 -11.79 -3.89
N ASN A 300 -18.08 -12.00 -2.59
CA ASN A 300 -19.39 -12.02 -1.96
C ASN A 300 -19.82 -10.57 -1.66
N LYS A 301 -20.66 -9.99 -2.49
CA LYS A 301 -21.09 -8.59 -2.39
C LYS A 301 -21.85 -8.27 -1.09
N ASP A 302 -22.34 -9.28 -0.38
CA ASP A 302 -23.02 -9.08 0.90
C ASP A 302 -22.04 -8.89 2.07
N SER A 303 -20.83 -9.42 1.96
CA SER A 303 -19.84 -9.41 3.03
C SER A 303 -18.55 -8.63 2.68
N GLU A 304 -18.33 -8.28 1.41
CA GLU A 304 -17.09 -7.64 0.99
C GLU A 304 -17.26 -6.68 -0.18
N ARG A 305 -16.49 -5.61 -0.17
CA ARG A 305 -16.29 -4.70 -1.30
C ARG A 305 -14.79 -4.46 -1.43
N ILE A 306 -14.13 -5.25 -2.27
CA ILE A 306 -12.66 -5.29 -2.35
C ILE A 306 -12.10 -4.85 -3.71
N ASN A 307 -12.95 -4.39 -4.62
CA ASN A 307 -12.51 -3.87 -5.91
C ASN A 307 -12.16 -2.36 -5.81
N LEU A 308 -10.89 -2.05 -5.87
CA LEU A 308 -10.37 -0.68 -5.72
C LEU A 308 -10.67 0.24 -6.92
N ILE A 309 -11.09 -0.30 -8.07
CA ILE A 309 -11.49 0.51 -9.24
C ILE A 309 -12.98 0.85 -9.28
N GLU A 310 -13.79 0.26 -8.41
CA GLU A 310 -15.21 0.60 -8.30
C GLU A 310 -15.36 1.94 -7.57
N THR A 311 -15.67 2.99 -8.32
CA THR A 311 -16.14 4.27 -7.77
C THR A 311 -17.67 4.25 -7.67
N ASP A 312 -18.25 5.09 -6.80
CA ASP A 312 -19.72 5.13 -6.59
C ASP A 312 -20.51 5.38 -7.90
N ALA A 313 -19.89 6.05 -8.88
CA ALA A 313 -20.48 6.25 -10.21
C ALA A 313 -20.60 4.96 -11.04
N THR A 314 -19.80 3.91 -10.76
CA THR A 314 -19.83 2.64 -11.49
C THR A 314 -20.73 1.59 -10.82
N SER A 315 -21.01 1.73 -9.53
CA SER A 315 -21.90 0.80 -8.80
C SER A 315 -23.36 0.85 -9.28
N GLY A 316 -23.79 1.96 -9.84
CA GLY A 316 -25.13 2.09 -10.46
C GLY A 316 -25.32 1.32 -11.78
N ARG A 317 -24.24 0.93 -12.46
CA ARG A 317 -24.32 0.20 -13.74
C ARG A 317 -24.30 -1.33 -13.62
N SER A 318 -23.84 -1.87 -12.50
CA SER A 318 -23.71 -3.33 -12.31
C SER A 318 -24.99 -4.02 -11.86
N ALA A 319 -26.00 -3.29 -11.39
CA ALA A 319 -27.29 -3.85 -11.00
C ALA A 319 -28.22 -4.16 -12.20
N ALA A 320 -27.85 -3.72 -13.42
CA ALA A 320 -28.64 -3.90 -14.62
C ALA A 320 -28.50 -5.29 -15.29
N GLY A 321 -27.55 -6.12 -14.86
CA GLY A 321 -27.22 -7.37 -15.55
C GLY A 321 -28.20 -8.54 -15.36
N ALA A 322 -28.97 -8.59 -14.29
CA ALA A 322 -29.87 -9.72 -14.01
C ALA A 322 -31.36 -9.45 -14.43
N SER A 323 -31.71 -8.17 -14.59
CA SER A 323 -33.06 -7.80 -15.09
C SER A 323 -33.13 -7.67 -16.61
N PHE A 324 -31.98 -7.70 -17.29
CA PHE A 324 -31.90 -7.39 -18.73
C PHE A 324 -32.55 -8.41 -19.63
N VAL A 325 -32.55 -9.69 -19.25
CA VAL A 325 -33.16 -10.75 -20.11
C VAL A 325 -34.68 -10.72 -20.09
N VAL A 326 -35.30 -10.33 -18.98
CA VAL A 326 -36.75 -10.19 -18.86
C VAL A 326 -37.23 -8.86 -19.44
N THR A 327 -36.46 -7.78 -19.28
CA THR A 327 -36.81 -6.47 -19.89
C THR A 327 -36.59 -6.43 -21.39
N VAL A 328 -35.61 -7.17 -21.93
CA VAL A 328 -35.37 -7.24 -23.39
C VAL A 328 -36.51 -7.93 -24.13
N ALA A 329 -37.16 -8.94 -23.54
CA ALA A 329 -38.30 -9.60 -24.16
C ALA A 329 -39.56 -8.70 -24.20
N VAL A 330 -39.77 -7.85 -23.20
CA VAL A 330 -40.88 -6.86 -23.15
C VAL A 330 -40.59 -5.63 -23.99
N ALA A 331 -39.31 -5.18 -24.00
CA ALA A 331 -38.87 -4.04 -24.80
C ALA A 331 -38.81 -4.34 -26.31
N ALA A 332 -38.56 -5.58 -26.71
CA ALA A 332 -38.57 -5.97 -28.13
C ALA A 332 -39.97 -5.88 -28.76
N LEU A 333 -41.02 -6.16 -28.01
CA LEU A 333 -42.42 -6.00 -28.48
C LEU A 333 -42.87 -4.53 -28.48
N ALA A 334 -42.38 -3.71 -27.56
CA ALA A 334 -42.69 -2.27 -27.54
C ALA A 334 -41.85 -1.49 -28.58
N SER A 335 -40.64 -1.94 -28.91
CA SER A 335 -39.78 -1.28 -29.89
C SER A 335 -40.27 -1.47 -31.34
N ILE A 336 -40.92 -2.56 -31.66
CA ILE A 336 -41.47 -2.78 -33.02
C ILE A 336 -42.66 -1.83 -33.28
N ALA A 337 -43.45 -1.50 -32.28
CA ALA A 337 -44.54 -0.52 -32.39
C ALA A 337 -44.03 0.94 -32.42
N LEU A 338 -42.91 1.21 -31.74
CA LEU A 338 -42.32 2.56 -31.67
C LEU A 338 -41.50 2.87 -32.92
N VAL A 339 -40.83 1.89 -33.52
CA VAL A 339 -40.05 2.06 -34.76
C VAL A 339 -40.95 2.35 -35.96
N ALA A 340 -42.14 1.76 -36.01
CA ALA A 340 -43.13 2.06 -37.06
C ALA A 340 -43.73 3.49 -36.95
N GLY A 341 -43.80 4.07 -35.73
CA GLY A 341 -44.25 5.44 -35.49
C GLY A 341 -43.17 6.50 -35.72
N ILE A 342 -41.91 6.15 -35.42
CA ILE A 342 -40.76 7.06 -35.55
C ILE A 342 -40.29 7.19 -37.00
N THR A 343 -40.41 6.16 -37.83
CA THR A 343 -40.02 6.22 -39.24
C THR A 343 -40.90 7.13 -40.10
N LEU A 344 -42.11 7.43 -39.69
CA LEU A 344 -42.98 8.40 -40.35
C LEU A 344 -42.76 9.84 -39.88
N GLY A 345 -42.30 10.04 -38.62
CA GLY A 345 -41.96 11.36 -38.06
C GLY A 345 -40.54 11.85 -38.35
N ALA A 346 -39.60 10.91 -38.51
CA ALA A 346 -38.17 11.21 -38.64
C ALA A 346 -37.78 11.85 -39.96
N ASN A 347 -38.52 11.65 -41.05
CA ASN A 347 -38.23 12.24 -42.35
C ASN A 347 -38.49 13.73 -42.42
N VAL A 348 -39.34 14.30 -41.56
CA VAL A 348 -39.63 15.74 -41.51
C VAL A 348 -38.67 16.48 -40.60
N VAL A 349 -38.15 15.82 -39.59
CA VAL A 349 -37.22 16.41 -38.61
C VAL A 349 -35.76 16.30 -39.08
N LYS A 350 -35.46 15.32 -39.91
CA LYS A 350 -34.08 15.04 -40.39
C LYS A 350 -33.50 16.19 -41.26
N SER A 351 -34.34 16.83 -42.08
CA SER A 351 -33.87 17.93 -42.94
C SER A 351 -33.52 19.21 -42.17
N GLN A 352 -34.15 19.47 -41.01
CA GLN A 352 -33.82 20.64 -40.19
C GLN A 352 -32.58 20.43 -39.36
N TYR A 353 -32.31 19.19 -38.89
CA TYR A 353 -31.09 18.92 -38.11
C TYR A 353 -29.84 18.74 -38.97
N GLU A 354 -29.98 18.34 -40.25
CA GLU A 354 -28.80 18.24 -41.15
C GLU A 354 -28.24 19.63 -41.49
N ASP A 355 -29.08 20.68 -41.63
CA ASP A 355 -28.62 22.07 -41.87
C ASP A 355 -27.98 22.69 -40.62
N ASP A 356 -28.54 22.45 -39.42
CA ASP A 356 -27.97 22.96 -38.16
C ASP A 356 -26.65 22.24 -37.82
N THR A 357 -26.59 20.91 -38.05
CA THR A 357 -25.37 20.12 -37.80
C THR A 357 -24.24 20.52 -38.75
N ALA A 358 -24.55 20.76 -40.04
CA ALA A 358 -23.56 21.23 -41.01
C ALA A 358 -23.01 22.64 -40.67
N THR A 359 -23.86 23.48 -40.11
CA THR A 359 -23.47 24.86 -39.71
C THR A 359 -22.60 24.82 -38.44
N ILE A 360 -22.95 24.02 -37.47
CA ILE A 360 -22.15 23.79 -36.23
C ILE A 360 -20.82 23.12 -36.58
N GLN A 361 -20.83 22.13 -37.46
CA GLN A 361 -19.61 21.41 -37.89
C GLN A 361 -18.67 22.37 -38.63
N ALA A 362 -19.21 23.19 -39.55
CA ALA A 362 -18.43 24.21 -40.28
C ALA A 362 -17.83 25.26 -39.33
N TRP A 363 -18.53 25.59 -38.24
CA TRP A 363 -18.00 26.50 -37.22
C TRP A 363 -16.91 25.81 -36.37
N LEU A 364 -17.09 24.55 -35.99
CA LEU A 364 -16.09 23.76 -35.26
C LEU A 364 -14.82 23.57 -36.09
N ASP A 365 -14.96 23.30 -37.39
CA ASP A 365 -13.86 23.08 -38.33
C ASP A 365 -13.24 24.40 -38.83
N SER A 366 -13.77 25.55 -38.41
CA SER A 366 -13.25 26.83 -38.80
C SER A 366 -11.82 27.05 -38.27
N PRO A 367 -10.92 27.62 -39.07
CA PRO A 367 -9.54 27.90 -38.65
C PRO A 367 -9.46 28.78 -37.40
N GLU A 368 -10.47 29.63 -37.18
CA GLU A 368 -10.53 30.50 -36.02
C GLU A 368 -10.86 29.72 -34.72
N THR A 369 -11.76 28.74 -34.78
CA THR A 369 -12.10 27.87 -33.65
C THR A 369 -10.95 26.95 -33.30
N ALA A 370 -10.32 26.33 -34.30
CA ALA A 370 -9.14 25.50 -34.12
C ALA A 370 -7.97 26.29 -33.49
N GLN A 371 -7.77 27.54 -33.89
CA GLN A 371 -6.74 28.39 -33.30
C GLN A 371 -7.03 28.79 -31.85
N LYS A 372 -8.31 29.05 -31.52
CA LYS A 372 -8.73 29.34 -30.13
C LYS A 372 -8.59 28.12 -29.23
N THR A 373 -8.98 26.95 -29.70
CA THR A 373 -8.83 25.68 -28.96
C THR A 373 -7.35 25.38 -28.69
N ALA A 374 -6.49 25.51 -29.72
CA ALA A 374 -5.04 25.30 -29.52
C ALA A 374 -4.42 26.36 -28.58
N ALA A 375 -4.95 27.59 -28.56
CA ALA A 375 -4.50 28.59 -27.61
C ALA A 375 -4.92 28.26 -26.16
N VAL A 376 -6.14 27.74 -25.97
CA VAL A 376 -6.62 27.27 -24.65
C VAL A 376 -5.80 26.10 -24.17
N ASP A 377 -5.55 25.08 -25.00
CA ASP A 377 -4.73 23.94 -24.66
C ASP A 377 -3.29 24.34 -24.27
N THR A 378 -2.74 25.29 -25.02
CA THR A 378 -1.41 25.86 -24.72
C THR A 378 -1.40 26.62 -23.40
N ALA A 379 -2.46 27.37 -23.10
CA ALA A 379 -2.58 28.10 -21.83
C ALA A 379 -2.78 27.14 -20.64
N GLN A 380 -3.58 26.10 -20.81
CA GLN A 380 -3.79 25.07 -19.81
C GLN A 380 -2.49 24.33 -19.50
N ALA A 381 -1.75 23.90 -20.52
CA ALA A 381 -0.46 23.24 -20.34
C ALA A 381 0.58 24.12 -19.61
N LYS A 382 0.53 25.44 -19.82
CA LYS A 382 1.36 26.39 -19.07
C LYS A 382 0.92 26.52 -17.62
N LEU A 383 -0.38 26.58 -17.38
CA LEU A 383 -0.96 26.64 -16.03
C LEU A 383 -0.59 25.41 -15.21
N ASP A 384 -0.71 24.23 -15.81
CA ASP A 384 -0.36 22.96 -15.16
C ASP A 384 1.14 22.90 -14.78
N LYS A 385 2.02 23.40 -15.67
CA LYS A 385 3.45 23.54 -15.36
C LYS A 385 3.72 24.52 -14.22
N VAL A 386 3.04 25.63 -14.19
CA VAL A 386 3.20 26.64 -13.12
C VAL A 386 2.73 26.07 -11.79
N ASN A 387 1.60 25.39 -11.77
CA ASN A 387 1.06 24.77 -10.57
C ASN A 387 1.97 23.64 -10.03
N SER A 388 2.50 22.79 -10.91
CA SER A 388 3.45 21.74 -10.51
C SER A 388 4.75 22.34 -9.96
N PHE A 389 5.26 23.42 -10.57
CA PHE A 389 6.46 24.09 -10.07
C PHE A 389 6.21 24.78 -8.73
N ARG A 390 5.02 25.42 -8.57
CA ARG A 390 4.63 26.01 -7.29
C ARG A 390 4.56 24.98 -6.17
N SER A 391 3.91 23.83 -6.42
CA SER A 391 3.84 22.74 -5.45
C SER A 391 5.22 22.23 -5.02
N SER A 392 6.12 22.01 -6.00
CA SER A 392 7.49 21.59 -5.70
C SER A 392 8.28 22.65 -4.92
N LEU A 393 7.99 23.91 -5.12
CA LEU A 393 8.65 25.02 -4.42
C LEU A 393 8.13 25.17 -2.98
N GLU A 394 6.83 24.97 -2.77
CA GLU A 394 6.21 24.94 -1.44
C GLU A 394 6.73 23.75 -0.62
N GLU A 395 6.86 22.57 -1.23
CA GLU A 395 7.43 21.38 -0.62
C GLU A 395 8.91 21.59 -0.24
N ALA A 396 9.71 22.13 -1.19
CA ALA A 396 11.11 22.44 -0.93
C ALA A 396 11.28 23.52 0.17
N LYS A 397 10.38 24.51 0.20
CA LYS A 397 10.38 25.51 1.26
C LYS A 397 10.02 24.90 2.61
N GLY A 398 8.96 24.06 2.67
CA GLY A 398 8.59 23.34 3.89
C GLY A 398 9.72 22.48 4.44
N TYR A 399 10.42 21.78 3.55
CA TYR A 399 11.62 21.01 3.94
C TYR A 399 12.74 21.93 4.47
N PHE A 400 12.99 23.06 3.82
CA PHE A 400 14.03 23.99 4.24
C PHE A 400 13.72 24.67 5.58
N ASP A 401 12.43 25.01 5.79
CA ASP A 401 11.95 25.65 7.02
C ASP A 401 11.90 24.65 8.21
N SER A 402 11.84 23.35 7.94
CA SER A 402 11.88 22.28 8.97
C SER A 402 13.28 21.87 9.41
N LEU A 403 14.32 22.28 8.67
CA LEU A 403 15.70 21.91 9.03
C LEU A 403 16.13 22.65 10.31
N PRO A 404 16.59 21.91 11.33
CA PRO A 404 17.13 22.53 12.54
C PRO A 404 18.33 23.42 12.18
N VAL A 405 18.31 24.67 12.62
CA VAL A 405 19.37 25.64 12.31
C VAL A 405 20.30 25.78 13.50
N PHE A 406 21.61 25.73 13.24
CA PHE A 406 22.62 25.99 14.25
C PHE A 406 22.71 27.51 14.53
N THR A 407 21.88 28.00 15.45
CA THR A 407 21.83 29.42 15.83
C THR A 407 22.88 29.79 16.89
N THR A 408 23.05 31.10 17.10
CA THR A 408 23.89 31.61 18.19
C THR A 408 23.38 31.19 19.56
N GLU A 409 22.06 31.04 19.71
CA GLU A 409 21.45 30.57 20.97
C GLU A 409 21.78 29.11 21.23
N VAL A 410 21.67 28.24 20.23
CA VAL A 410 22.07 26.83 20.31
C VAL A 410 23.54 26.72 20.71
N LYS A 411 24.42 27.54 20.09
CA LYS A 411 25.85 27.59 20.46
C LYS A 411 26.05 28.01 21.91
N THR A 412 25.36 29.02 22.38
CA THR A 412 25.45 29.51 23.77
C THR A 412 24.98 28.43 24.75
N THR A 413 23.83 27.80 24.48
CA THR A 413 23.30 26.69 25.29
C THR A 413 24.29 25.51 25.32
N LEU A 414 24.92 25.21 24.18
CA LEU A 414 25.94 24.17 24.08
C LEU A 414 27.15 24.47 24.95
N GLU A 415 27.68 25.70 24.91
CA GLU A 415 28.83 26.11 25.73
C GLU A 415 28.47 26.15 27.23
N GLU A 416 27.23 26.40 27.59
CA GLU A 416 26.75 26.41 28.98
C GLU A 416 26.86 25.05 29.67
N ASN A 417 26.71 23.96 28.93
CA ASN A 417 26.84 22.61 29.48
C ASN A 417 28.28 22.26 29.94
N PHE A 418 29.27 23.05 29.53
CA PHE A 418 30.66 22.91 29.97
C PHE A 418 31.01 23.81 31.15
N LYS A 419 30.12 24.76 31.53
CA LYS A 419 30.38 25.65 32.68
C LYS A 419 30.48 24.87 33.99
N GLY A 420 31.47 25.16 34.78
CA GLY A 420 31.70 24.47 36.06
C GLY A 420 32.36 23.09 35.92
N THR A 421 32.86 22.74 34.74
CA THR A 421 33.66 21.57 34.49
C THR A 421 35.06 21.98 34.01
N ASP A 422 36.04 21.08 34.02
CA ASP A 422 37.36 21.24 33.46
C ASP A 422 37.44 20.87 31.98
N ALA A 423 36.31 20.45 31.38
CA ALA A 423 36.24 20.06 29.98
C ALA A 423 36.28 21.27 29.04
N LYS A 424 36.94 21.08 27.90
CA LYS A 424 37.04 22.08 26.82
C LYS A 424 36.64 21.48 25.50
N ILE A 425 35.88 22.23 24.70
CA ILE A 425 35.54 21.88 23.32
C ILE A 425 36.78 22.17 22.47
N LEU A 426 37.31 21.16 21.80
CA LEU A 426 38.41 21.27 20.86
C LEU A 426 37.92 21.66 19.46
N SER A 427 36.89 21.01 19.02
CA SER A 427 36.21 21.30 17.74
C SER A 427 34.76 20.85 17.80
N TYR A 428 33.93 21.41 16.93
CA TYR A 428 32.61 20.93 16.66
C TYR A 428 32.31 20.94 15.17
N THR A 429 31.49 19.98 14.72
CA THR A 429 30.94 19.94 13.36
C THR A 429 29.43 19.84 13.45
N TYR A 430 28.76 20.48 12.51
CA TYR A 430 27.32 20.44 12.40
C TYR A 430 26.92 19.87 11.03
N SER A 431 26.02 18.87 11.03
CA SER A 431 25.48 18.29 9.81
C SER A 431 24.08 17.75 10.10
N ASN A 432 23.10 18.14 9.29
CA ASN A 432 21.70 17.62 9.33
C ASN A 432 21.06 17.62 10.73
N GLY A 433 21.25 18.69 11.50
CA GLY A 433 20.70 18.79 12.85
C GLY A 433 21.53 18.11 13.95
N GLU A 434 22.55 17.35 13.60
CA GLU A 434 23.47 16.73 14.55
C GLU A 434 24.73 17.56 14.73
N ILE A 435 25.13 17.74 15.98
CA ILE A 435 26.38 18.40 16.39
C ILE A 435 27.31 17.33 16.95
N THR A 436 28.47 17.18 16.36
CA THR A 436 29.53 16.34 16.90
C THR A 436 30.55 17.24 17.62
N LEU A 437 30.74 16.99 18.90
CA LEU A 437 31.67 17.73 19.75
C LEU A 437 32.90 16.87 20.05
N GLN A 438 34.09 17.36 19.73
CA GLN A 438 35.33 16.77 20.20
C GLN A 438 35.82 17.56 21.42
N CYS A 439 35.96 16.87 22.54
CA CYS A 439 36.20 17.49 23.82
C CYS A 439 37.42 16.88 24.51
N ARG A 440 38.01 17.65 25.43
CA ARG A 440 39.12 17.22 26.31
C ARG A 440 38.82 17.64 27.73
N ALA A 441 39.06 16.74 28.67
CA ALA A 441 38.98 16.99 30.11
C ALA A 441 40.28 16.62 30.82
N ASP A 442 40.47 17.20 31.99
CA ASP A 442 41.62 16.94 32.87
C ASP A 442 41.34 15.85 33.92
N ASP A 443 40.07 15.42 34.04
CA ASP A 443 39.61 14.38 34.97
C ASP A 443 38.70 13.36 34.26
N ASN A 444 38.87 12.09 34.63
CA ASN A 444 38.15 10.98 34.00
C ASN A 444 36.64 10.91 34.32
N GLN A 445 36.16 11.64 35.32
CA GLN A 445 34.73 11.74 35.65
C GLN A 445 34.03 12.89 34.94
N THR A 446 34.79 13.86 34.45
CA THR A 446 34.25 15.04 33.78
C THR A 446 33.49 14.73 32.49
N PRO A 447 33.89 13.80 31.61
CA PRO A 447 33.13 13.46 30.44
C PRO A 447 31.65 13.05 30.77
N ALA A 448 31.47 12.21 31.79
CA ALA A 448 30.14 11.78 32.22
C ALA A 448 29.31 12.92 32.80
N LYS A 449 29.91 13.86 33.53
CA LYS A 449 29.22 15.06 34.05
C LYS A 449 28.73 15.96 32.93
N VAL A 450 29.57 16.19 31.91
CA VAL A 450 29.20 17.00 30.74
C VAL A 450 28.01 16.35 30.00
N VAL A 451 28.03 15.04 29.78
CA VAL A 451 26.92 14.31 29.15
C VAL A 451 25.63 14.44 29.97
N THR A 452 25.71 14.33 31.28
CA THR A 452 24.55 14.53 32.17
C THR A 452 23.96 15.93 32.03
N ASN A 453 24.81 16.98 31.95
CA ASN A 453 24.34 18.35 31.74
C ASN A 453 23.54 18.49 30.43
N PHE A 454 23.94 17.79 29.37
CA PHE A 454 23.19 17.79 28.07
C PHE A 454 21.82 17.11 28.18
N VAL A 455 21.75 16.02 28.93
CA VAL A 455 20.50 15.26 29.09
C VAL A 455 19.39 16.09 29.76
N ASP A 456 19.79 17.01 30.64
CA ASP A 456 18.86 17.87 31.37
C ASP A 456 18.42 19.11 30.56
N GLN A 457 18.84 19.27 29.30
CA GLN A 457 18.52 20.42 28.45
C GLN A 457 17.40 20.09 27.42
N ASP A 458 16.36 20.90 27.43
CA ASP A 458 15.24 20.75 26.49
C ASP A 458 15.58 21.05 25.03
N ALA A 459 16.69 21.75 24.78
CA ALA A 459 17.13 22.14 23.44
C ALA A 459 17.71 20.98 22.61
N PHE A 460 18.09 19.88 23.27
CA PHE A 460 18.78 18.77 22.64
C PHE A 460 18.05 17.44 22.81
N SER A 461 18.31 16.54 21.87
CA SER A 461 17.80 15.15 21.87
C SER A 461 18.89 14.19 21.42
N ASN A 462 18.68 12.90 21.60
CA ASN A 462 19.57 11.83 21.12
C ASN A 462 21.05 12.05 21.45
N ILE A 463 21.34 12.33 22.73
CA ILE A 463 22.70 12.54 23.19
C ILE A 463 23.41 11.20 23.25
N THR A 464 24.48 11.05 22.45
CA THR A 464 25.27 9.81 22.39
C THR A 464 26.72 10.11 22.81
N TYR A 465 27.23 9.25 23.67
CA TYR A 465 28.58 9.32 24.19
C TYR A 465 29.23 7.94 24.15
N THR A 466 30.36 7.80 23.47
CA THR A 466 31.04 6.52 23.21
C THR A 466 32.17 6.19 24.18
N GLY A 467 32.36 7.00 25.22
CA GLY A 467 33.45 6.87 26.16
C GLY A 467 34.60 7.84 25.89
N TYR A 468 35.70 7.69 26.61
CA TYR A 468 36.88 8.54 26.46
C TYR A 468 38.14 7.71 26.20
N SER A 469 39.14 8.34 25.59
CA SER A 469 40.52 7.83 25.50
C SER A 469 41.44 8.68 26.35
N SER A 470 42.35 8.05 27.09
CA SER A 470 43.36 8.78 27.84
C SER A 470 44.66 8.93 27.01
N SER A 471 45.23 10.11 27.02
CA SER A 471 46.51 10.38 26.41
C SER A 471 47.38 11.23 27.38
N SER A 472 48.70 11.00 27.40
CA SER A 472 49.63 11.87 28.13
C SER A 472 50.09 12.98 27.20
N ASP A 473 49.95 14.23 27.61
CA ASP A 473 50.51 15.36 26.89
C ASP A 473 52.04 15.29 26.94
N LYS A 474 52.72 15.44 25.79
CA LYS A 474 54.14 15.24 25.63
C LYS A 474 55.01 16.24 26.47
N ASP A 475 54.37 17.32 26.91
CA ASP A 475 55.06 18.41 27.64
C ASP A 475 54.64 18.55 29.11
N SER A 476 53.65 17.76 29.59
CA SER A 476 53.25 17.75 31.00
C SER A 476 52.89 16.33 31.47
N VAL A 477 53.27 16.01 32.72
CA VAL A 477 53.00 14.70 33.38
C VAL A 477 51.50 14.49 33.66
N LYS A 478 50.62 15.28 33.03
CA LYS A 478 49.17 15.26 33.29
C LYS A 478 48.48 14.41 32.26
N GLU A 479 47.70 13.40 32.70
CA GLU A 479 46.80 12.65 31.83
C GLU A 479 45.63 13.55 31.39
N VAL A 480 45.30 13.50 30.13
CA VAL A 480 44.11 14.17 29.55
C VAL A 480 43.20 13.16 28.92
N TYR A 481 41.91 13.45 28.92
CA TYR A 481 40.85 12.55 28.53
C TYR A 481 40.11 13.14 27.35
N ASP A 482 40.32 12.58 26.15
CA ASP A 482 39.67 13.00 24.92
C ASP A 482 38.38 12.18 24.74
N PHE A 483 37.28 12.86 24.43
CA PHE A 483 35.98 12.25 24.25
C PHE A 483 35.13 12.95 23.18
N THR A 484 34.19 12.22 22.60
CA THR A 484 33.29 12.76 21.59
C THR A 484 31.85 12.63 22.08
N ILE A 485 31.06 13.69 21.89
CA ILE A 485 29.64 13.74 22.18
C ILE A 485 28.92 14.05 20.87
N PHE A 486 27.88 13.28 20.55
CA PHE A 486 26.97 13.55 19.47
C PHE A 486 25.66 14.05 20.09
N VAL A 487 25.16 15.17 19.59
CA VAL A 487 24.00 15.86 20.15
C VAL A 487 23.10 16.29 18.99
N GLN A 488 21.83 15.89 19.00
CA GLN A 488 20.88 16.34 18.01
C GLN A 488 20.12 17.55 18.51
N ILE A 489 19.98 18.59 17.68
CA ILE A 489 19.14 19.74 17.98
C ILE A 489 17.68 19.27 17.88
N LYS A 490 16.87 19.55 18.90
CA LYS A 490 15.46 19.23 18.91
C LYS A 490 14.73 20.08 17.85
N GLU A 491 13.90 19.45 17.03
CA GLU A 491 13.09 20.16 16.04
C GLU A 491 12.19 21.19 16.72
N VAL A 492 12.24 22.43 16.25
CA VAL A 492 11.27 23.45 16.64
C VAL A 492 10.02 23.19 15.79
N VAL A 493 8.98 22.63 16.40
CA VAL A 493 7.66 22.58 15.77
C VAL A 493 7.17 24.03 15.66
N PRO A 494 6.92 24.56 14.44
CA PRO A 494 6.38 25.91 14.30
C PRO A 494 5.00 25.97 15.00
N GLU A 495 4.79 26.93 15.90
CA GLU A 495 3.44 27.26 16.36
C GLU A 495 2.61 27.65 15.15
N GLU A 496 1.50 26.94 14.93
CA GLU A 496 0.47 27.35 13.95
C GLU A 496 0.00 28.74 14.29
N THR A 497 0.44 29.72 13.51
CA THR A 497 -0.19 31.05 13.51
C THR A 497 -1.58 30.89 12.93
N THR A 498 -2.58 30.87 13.81
CA THR A 498 -3.98 31.12 13.43
C THR A 498 -4.09 32.52 12.88
N GLU A 499 -4.01 32.68 11.55
CA GLU A 499 -4.50 33.85 10.86
C GLU A 499 -6.04 33.83 10.95
N GLU A 500 -6.57 34.69 11.83
CA GLU A 500 -7.99 35.08 11.77
C GLU A 500 -8.20 35.80 10.43
N ALA A 501 -9.04 35.20 9.58
CA ALA A 501 -9.52 35.84 8.37
C ALA A 501 -10.57 36.91 8.77
N GLU A 502 -10.27 38.18 8.48
CA GLU A 502 -11.26 39.22 8.25
C GLU A 502 -11.80 39.19 6.80
#